data_cc9247d94b07cf708813c09861bb065f
#
_entry.id   cc9247d94b07cf708813c09861bb065f
#
_cell.length_a   1.000
_cell.length_b   1.000
_cell.length_c   1.000
_cell.angle_alpha   90.00
_cell.angle_beta   90.00
_cell.angle_gamma   90.00
#
_symmetry.space_group_name_H-M   'P 1'
#
loop_
_entity.id
_entity.type
_entity.pdbx_description
1 polymer ?
#
loop_
_entity_poly.entity_id
_entity_poly.type
_entity_poly.pdbx_seq_one_letter_code
_entity_poly.pdbx_strand_id
1 'polypeptide(L)'
;FRDLGGYRTDDGRSVRWGRLYRSGVMADLTDSDYAYLQRLGITAICDLRDSRERSHSPTQAGRIARSGRYIAWDYQQDFDMKAFAGAFAMGGDPQETALRLMAACYRQMPAAFAARYREAFDVLKQGDGLLFNCSAGKDRTGLLAALVLTALGVAPDVVVDDYAMSQRVPSLQRLRTRMDASATQDLGMSALSRLPEPALRALMGTDPMYLSAAFDQIRADHGSIDAYLEQQLGVGAADRARLRALYLEPAPASAGTAAR
;
A
#
# COMPACT_ATOMS: atom_id res chain seq x y z
N PHE A 1 -8.96 -1.03 -6.66
CA PHE A 1 -9.61 -0.31 -5.58
C PHE A 1 -10.20 -1.28 -4.57
N ARG A 2 -9.97 -1.05 -3.27
CA ARG A 2 -10.53 -1.84 -2.15
C ARG A 2 -10.84 -0.96 -0.96
N ASP A 3 -11.90 -1.32 -0.22
CA ASP A 3 -12.17 -0.85 1.14
C ASP A 3 -11.40 -1.76 2.13
N LEU A 4 -10.82 -1.19 3.17
CA LEU A 4 -10.15 -1.91 4.26
C LEU A 4 -11.10 -2.20 5.44
N GLY A 5 -12.39 -1.96 5.28
CA GLY A 5 -13.39 -2.29 6.29
C GLY A 5 -13.59 -3.80 6.48
N GLY A 6 -14.15 -4.18 7.61
CA GLY A 6 -14.52 -5.56 7.94
C GLY A 6 -13.43 -6.40 8.58
N TYR A 7 -12.15 -6.00 8.58
CA TYR A 7 -11.09 -6.74 9.28
C TYR A 7 -11.29 -6.69 10.79
N ARG A 8 -11.21 -7.86 11.43
CA ARG A 8 -11.33 -7.97 12.90
C ARG A 8 -10.01 -7.63 13.59
N THR A 9 -10.14 -6.96 14.72
CA THR A 9 -9.03 -6.66 15.63
C THR A 9 -8.97 -7.68 16.77
N ASP A 10 -7.82 -7.74 17.45
CA ASP A 10 -7.59 -8.67 18.57
C ASP A 10 -8.57 -8.48 19.75
N ASP A 11 -9.12 -7.26 19.89
CA ASP A 11 -10.12 -6.93 20.92
C ASP A 11 -11.58 -7.18 20.47
N GLY A 12 -11.78 -7.85 19.33
CA GLY A 12 -13.08 -8.26 18.81
C GLY A 12 -13.88 -7.20 18.06
N ARG A 13 -13.34 -6.00 17.90
CA ARG A 13 -13.92 -4.96 17.06
C ARG A 13 -13.64 -5.22 15.59
N SER A 14 -14.20 -4.42 14.71
CA SER A 14 -13.94 -4.49 13.26
C SER A 14 -13.60 -3.11 12.69
N VAL A 15 -12.75 -3.07 11.69
CA VAL A 15 -12.47 -1.85 10.91
C VAL A 15 -13.76 -1.42 10.23
N ARG A 16 -14.13 -0.15 10.37
CA ARG A 16 -15.34 0.43 9.76
C ARG A 16 -15.25 0.41 8.25
N TRP A 17 -16.33 -0.04 7.60
CA TRP A 17 -16.48 0.11 6.16
C TRP A 17 -16.66 1.58 5.78
N GLY A 18 -16.26 1.92 4.57
CA GLY A 18 -16.49 3.26 4.03
C GLY A 18 -15.55 4.33 4.59
N ARG A 19 -14.41 3.96 5.18
CA ARG A 19 -13.50 4.93 5.81
C ARG A 19 -12.07 4.89 5.25
N LEU A 20 -11.59 3.72 4.90
CA LEU A 20 -10.20 3.50 4.50
C LEU A 20 -10.17 2.75 3.17
N TYR A 21 -9.56 3.35 2.18
CA TYR A 21 -9.52 2.80 0.83
C TYR A 21 -8.11 2.75 0.30
N ARG A 22 -7.79 1.71 -0.46
CA ARG A 22 -6.53 1.59 -1.19
C ARG A 22 -6.76 1.34 -2.67
N SER A 23 -5.87 1.88 -3.52
CA SER A 23 -5.97 1.73 -4.97
C SER A 23 -4.60 1.67 -5.65
N GLY A 24 -4.58 1.28 -6.90
CA GLY A 24 -3.55 1.60 -7.87
C GLY A 24 -3.80 2.95 -8.54
N VAL A 25 -3.15 3.17 -9.69
CA VAL A 25 -3.34 4.37 -10.52
C VAL A 25 -4.81 4.53 -10.91
N MET A 26 -5.28 5.78 -10.86
CA MET A 26 -6.68 6.15 -11.12
C MET A 26 -6.82 7.14 -12.30
N ALA A 27 -5.91 7.05 -13.29
CA ALA A 27 -5.93 7.95 -14.44
C ALA A 27 -7.03 7.61 -15.44
N ASP A 28 -7.34 6.31 -15.61
CA ASP A 28 -8.24 5.79 -16.64
C ASP A 28 -9.65 5.48 -16.10
N LEU A 29 -10.09 6.19 -15.07
CA LEU A 29 -11.43 6.00 -14.52
C LEU A 29 -12.50 6.54 -15.47
N THR A 30 -13.59 5.80 -15.60
CA THR A 30 -14.77 6.21 -16.37
C THR A 30 -15.64 7.18 -15.55
N ASP A 31 -16.60 7.84 -16.20
CA ASP A 31 -17.56 8.70 -15.50
C ASP A 31 -18.40 7.94 -14.47
N SER A 32 -18.72 6.68 -14.75
CA SER A 32 -19.40 5.81 -13.79
C SER A 32 -18.54 5.48 -12.57
N ASP A 33 -17.22 5.29 -12.76
CA ASP A 33 -16.30 5.08 -11.65
C ASP A 33 -16.21 6.32 -10.75
N TYR A 34 -16.10 7.52 -11.36
CA TYR A 34 -16.10 8.76 -10.59
C TYR A 34 -17.43 8.96 -9.83
N ALA A 35 -18.58 8.68 -10.46
CA ALA A 35 -19.87 8.75 -9.81
C ALA A 35 -19.99 7.77 -8.63
N TYR A 36 -19.37 6.60 -8.73
CA TYR A 36 -19.28 5.64 -7.64
C TYR A 36 -18.39 6.17 -6.50
N LEU A 37 -17.16 6.61 -6.80
CA LEU A 37 -16.22 7.09 -5.80
C LEU A 37 -16.72 8.30 -5.01
N GLN A 38 -17.44 9.21 -5.66
CA GLN A 38 -18.04 10.38 -5.01
C GLN A 38 -19.03 10.02 -3.89
N ARG A 39 -19.62 8.82 -3.92
CA ARG A 39 -20.57 8.35 -2.90
C ARG A 39 -19.90 7.70 -1.68
N LEU A 40 -18.58 7.45 -1.77
CA LEU A 40 -17.86 6.72 -0.72
C LEU A 40 -17.39 7.58 0.45
N GLY A 41 -17.70 8.89 0.44
CA GLY A 41 -17.30 9.77 1.56
C GLY A 41 -15.80 9.97 1.68
N ILE A 42 -15.05 9.85 0.58
CA ILE A 42 -13.61 10.13 0.54
C ILE A 42 -13.40 11.64 0.72
N THR A 43 -12.66 12.02 1.76
CA THR A 43 -12.36 13.41 2.09
C THR A 43 -10.87 13.75 1.94
N ALA A 44 -10.03 12.73 1.80
CA ALA A 44 -8.62 12.91 1.54
C ALA A 44 -8.07 11.83 0.60
N ILE A 45 -7.14 12.21 -0.26
CA ILE A 45 -6.43 11.31 -1.17
C ILE A 45 -4.94 11.49 -0.92
N CYS A 46 -4.22 10.40 -0.53
CA CYS A 46 -2.77 10.36 -0.43
C CYS A 46 -2.18 9.62 -1.63
N ASP A 47 -1.58 10.35 -2.56
CA ASP A 47 -0.94 9.79 -3.74
C ASP A 47 0.56 9.57 -3.47
N LEU A 48 0.94 8.32 -3.23
CA LEU A 48 2.32 7.92 -2.91
C LEU A 48 3.23 7.84 -4.14
N ARG A 49 2.75 8.20 -5.32
CA ARG A 49 3.53 8.19 -6.56
C ARG A 49 4.51 9.35 -6.61
N ASP A 50 5.62 9.13 -7.28
CA ASP A 50 6.58 10.18 -7.55
C ASP A 50 6.07 11.20 -8.60
N SER A 51 6.82 12.27 -8.82
CA SER A 51 6.41 13.34 -9.73
C SER A 51 6.32 12.88 -11.19
N ARG A 52 7.18 11.95 -11.63
CA ARG A 52 7.15 11.39 -13.00
C ARG A 52 5.92 10.52 -13.20
N GLU A 53 5.63 9.62 -12.25
CA GLU A 53 4.45 8.75 -12.30
C GLU A 53 3.14 9.56 -12.35
N ARG A 54 3.06 10.64 -11.54
CA ARG A 54 1.89 11.54 -11.52
C ARG A 54 1.73 12.35 -12.79
N SER A 55 2.83 12.85 -13.34
CA SER A 55 2.81 13.60 -14.61
C SER A 55 2.39 12.73 -15.78
N HIS A 56 2.83 11.46 -15.80
CA HIS A 56 2.48 10.52 -16.86
C HIS A 56 1.02 10.05 -16.77
N SER A 57 0.51 9.88 -15.56
CA SER A 57 -0.84 9.36 -15.30
C SER A 57 -1.54 10.19 -14.21
N PRO A 58 -1.99 11.41 -14.51
CA PRO A 58 -2.52 12.33 -13.50
C PRO A 58 -3.81 11.83 -12.86
N THR A 59 -3.93 12.01 -11.54
CA THR A 59 -5.16 11.73 -10.79
C THR A 59 -6.10 12.95 -10.85
N GLN A 60 -7.33 12.77 -11.31
CA GLN A 60 -8.34 13.82 -11.29
C GLN A 60 -9.02 13.89 -9.91
N ALA A 61 -8.25 14.31 -8.89
CA ALA A 61 -8.65 14.25 -7.49
C ALA A 61 -9.98 14.98 -7.20
N GLY A 62 -10.22 16.14 -7.82
CA GLY A 62 -11.46 16.90 -7.66
C GLY A 62 -12.69 16.17 -8.19
N ARG A 63 -12.53 15.17 -9.05
CA ARG A 63 -13.63 14.30 -9.49
C ARG A 63 -13.93 13.17 -8.52
N ILE A 64 -12.95 12.78 -7.68
CA ILE A 64 -13.11 11.73 -6.67
C ILE A 64 -13.66 12.34 -5.38
N ALA A 65 -13.04 13.43 -4.90
CA ALA A 65 -13.36 14.10 -3.65
C ALA A 65 -13.49 15.61 -3.91
N ARG A 66 -14.71 16.09 -4.19
CA ARG A 66 -14.99 17.48 -4.63
C ARG A 66 -14.44 18.55 -3.68
N SER A 67 -14.51 18.30 -2.38
CA SER A 67 -14.01 19.19 -1.31
C SER A 67 -12.85 18.55 -0.55
N GLY A 68 -12.30 17.45 -1.07
CA GLY A 68 -11.29 16.68 -0.40
C GLY A 68 -9.88 17.25 -0.59
N ARG A 69 -8.99 16.86 0.33
CA ARG A 69 -7.57 17.18 0.23
C ARG A 69 -6.87 16.19 -0.70
N TYR A 70 -6.06 16.69 -1.62
CA TYR A 70 -5.13 15.88 -2.40
C TYR A 70 -3.70 16.12 -1.88
N ILE A 71 -3.10 15.07 -1.38
CA ILE A 71 -1.77 15.09 -0.76
C ILE A 71 -0.84 14.28 -1.64
N ALA A 72 0.18 14.93 -2.15
CA ALA A 72 1.21 14.35 -2.98
C ALA A 72 2.53 15.07 -2.73
N TRP A 73 3.64 14.41 -3.04
CA TRP A 73 4.98 14.94 -2.74
C TRP A 73 5.80 15.05 -4.01
N ASP A 74 6.57 16.12 -4.11
CA ASP A 74 7.53 16.30 -5.20
C ASP A 74 8.82 15.56 -4.87
N TYR A 75 8.94 14.36 -5.43
CA TYR A 75 10.13 13.54 -5.35
C TYR A 75 10.27 12.70 -6.62
N GLN A 76 11.44 12.15 -6.81
CA GLN A 76 11.72 11.15 -7.83
C GLN A 76 12.27 9.92 -7.12
N GLN A 77 11.74 8.76 -7.49
CA GLN A 77 12.25 7.49 -7.00
C GLN A 77 13.21 6.95 -8.07
N ASP A 78 14.50 7.13 -7.83
CA ASP A 78 15.50 6.54 -8.71
C ASP A 78 15.63 5.05 -8.39
N PHE A 79 15.30 4.25 -9.38
CA PHE A 79 15.51 2.81 -9.33
C PHE A 79 16.81 2.50 -10.07
N ASP A 80 17.78 1.90 -9.39
CA ASP A 80 19.04 1.51 -10.01
C ASP A 80 18.82 0.32 -10.94
N MET A 81 18.38 0.63 -12.17
CA MET A 81 18.13 -0.38 -13.21
C MET A 81 19.39 -1.14 -13.61
N LYS A 82 20.59 -0.53 -13.45
CA LYS A 82 21.86 -1.22 -13.79
C LYS A 82 22.19 -2.27 -12.74
N ALA A 83 22.08 -1.92 -11.44
CA ALA A 83 22.26 -2.88 -10.37
C ALA A 83 21.23 -4.00 -10.45
N PHE A 84 19.98 -3.66 -10.77
CA PHE A 84 18.89 -4.62 -10.96
C PHE A 84 19.17 -5.59 -12.11
N ALA A 85 19.50 -5.09 -13.30
CA ALA A 85 19.84 -5.92 -14.45
C ALA A 85 21.12 -6.73 -14.20
N GLY A 86 22.12 -6.16 -13.53
CA GLY A 86 23.34 -6.82 -13.13
C GLY A 86 23.12 -8.05 -12.24
N ALA A 87 22.16 -7.99 -11.32
CA ALA A 87 21.81 -9.10 -10.45
C ALA A 87 21.32 -10.34 -11.24
N PHE A 88 20.57 -10.12 -12.33
CA PHE A 88 20.16 -11.22 -13.22
C PHE A 88 21.30 -11.72 -14.12
N ALA A 89 22.25 -10.84 -14.48
CA ALA A 89 23.39 -11.22 -15.30
C ALA A 89 24.42 -12.08 -14.55
N MET A 90 24.43 -12.06 -13.22
CA MET A 90 25.30 -12.90 -12.41
C MET A 90 24.94 -14.39 -12.45
N GLY A 91 23.81 -14.75 -13.06
CA GLY A 91 23.34 -16.13 -13.16
C GLY A 91 22.58 -16.58 -11.92
N GLY A 92 22.10 -17.82 -11.93
CA GLY A 92 21.24 -18.40 -10.90
C GLY A 92 19.78 -18.45 -11.30
N ASP A 93 18.92 -18.86 -10.37
CA ASP A 93 17.46 -18.90 -10.61
C ASP A 93 16.89 -17.45 -10.70
N PRO A 94 16.30 -17.09 -11.84
CA PRO A 94 15.74 -15.74 -12.03
C PRO A 94 14.59 -15.43 -11.08
N GLN A 95 13.78 -16.41 -10.68
CA GLN A 95 12.69 -16.21 -9.71
C GLN A 95 13.26 -15.89 -8.33
N GLU A 96 14.23 -16.66 -7.88
CA GLU A 96 14.89 -16.43 -6.59
C GLU A 96 15.60 -15.08 -6.55
N THR A 97 16.26 -14.71 -7.65
CA THR A 97 16.90 -13.39 -7.80
C THR A 97 15.85 -12.27 -7.69
N ALA A 98 14.71 -12.40 -8.36
CA ALA A 98 13.62 -11.44 -8.28
C ALA A 98 13.05 -11.30 -6.86
N LEU A 99 12.82 -12.42 -6.17
CA LEU A 99 12.35 -12.45 -4.78
C LEU A 99 13.32 -11.72 -3.84
N ARG A 100 14.62 -11.98 -3.96
CA ARG A 100 15.67 -11.32 -3.16
C ARG A 100 15.72 -9.82 -3.41
N LEU A 101 15.65 -9.39 -4.66
CA LEU A 101 15.67 -7.98 -5.04
C LEU A 101 14.45 -7.25 -4.48
N MET A 102 13.26 -7.84 -4.62
CA MET A 102 12.04 -7.26 -4.05
C MET A 102 12.11 -7.17 -2.53
N ALA A 103 12.57 -8.21 -1.85
CA ALA A 103 12.75 -8.17 -0.40
C ALA A 103 13.74 -7.06 0.02
N ALA A 104 14.83 -6.86 -0.74
CA ALA A 104 15.79 -5.78 -0.50
C ALA A 104 15.15 -4.38 -0.68
N CYS A 105 14.33 -4.20 -1.72
CA CYS A 105 13.55 -2.97 -1.92
C CYS A 105 12.61 -2.72 -0.74
N TYR A 106 11.90 -3.75 -0.26
CA TYR A 106 10.97 -3.60 0.86
C TYR A 106 11.64 -3.25 2.17
N ARG A 107 12.87 -3.74 2.44
CA ARG A 107 13.64 -3.30 3.63
C ARG A 107 13.94 -1.80 3.62
N GLN A 108 14.09 -1.19 2.46
CA GLN A 108 14.37 0.24 2.36
C GLN A 108 13.11 1.11 2.50
N MET A 109 11.94 0.57 2.18
CA MET A 109 10.69 1.35 2.12
C MET A 109 10.30 2.03 3.45
N PRO A 110 10.42 1.40 4.64
CA PRO A 110 10.04 2.05 5.89
C PRO A 110 10.75 3.38 6.10
N ALA A 111 12.06 3.44 5.87
CA ALA A 111 12.83 4.67 6.00
C ALA A 111 12.56 5.65 4.85
N ALA A 112 12.52 5.15 3.60
CA ALA A 112 12.34 5.98 2.41
C ALA A 112 10.97 6.68 2.36
N PHE A 113 9.94 6.09 2.94
CA PHE A 113 8.56 6.60 2.90
C PHE A 113 8.05 7.11 4.25
N ALA A 114 8.86 7.11 5.32
CA ALA A 114 8.44 7.50 6.67
C ALA A 114 7.71 8.85 6.70
N ALA A 115 8.26 9.90 6.08
CA ALA A 115 7.66 11.23 6.07
C ALA A 115 6.26 11.22 5.42
N ARG A 116 6.10 10.49 4.30
CA ARG A 116 4.82 10.39 3.57
C ARG A 116 3.80 9.58 4.33
N TYR A 117 4.23 8.50 4.97
CA TYR A 117 3.37 7.70 5.83
C TYR A 117 2.94 8.49 7.07
N ARG A 118 3.83 9.31 7.66
CA ARG A 118 3.50 10.22 8.76
C ARG A 118 2.35 11.15 8.38
N GLU A 119 2.42 11.82 7.22
CA GLU A 119 1.37 12.72 6.76
C GLU A 119 0.04 11.97 6.50
N ALA A 120 0.10 10.74 5.97
CA ALA A 120 -1.09 9.91 5.84
C ALA A 120 -1.73 9.60 7.22
N PHE A 121 -0.91 9.31 8.24
CA PHE A 121 -1.40 9.14 9.61
C PHE A 121 -1.91 10.43 10.23
N ASP A 122 -1.33 11.60 9.90
CA ASP A 122 -1.83 12.89 10.35
C ASP A 122 -3.24 13.18 9.79
N VAL A 123 -3.52 12.75 8.56
CA VAL A 123 -4.86 12.77 7.98
C VAL A 123 -5.79 11.83 8.76
N LEU A 124 -5.35 10.60 9.02
CA LEU A 124 -6.16 9.61 9.75
C LEU A 124 -6.52 10.10 11.17
N LYS A 125 -5.61 10.76 11.87
CA LYS A 125 -5.88 11.33 13.20
C LYS A 125 -6.99 12.38 13.21
N GLN A 126 -7.36 12.94 12.05
CA GLN A 126 -8.47 13.88 11.91
C GLN A 126 -9.82 13.18 11.66
N GLY A 127 -9.82 11.88 11.43
CA GLY A 127 -11.03 11.10 11.20
C GLY A 127 -11.56 11.15 9.76
N ASP A 128 -10.70 11.51 8.82
CA ASP A 128 -11.07 11.61 7.40
C ASP A 128 -11.35 10.25 6.75
N GLY A 129 -12.19 10.24 5.72
CA GLY A 129 -12.31 9.14 4.77
C GLY A 129 -11.10 9.16 3.83
N LEU A 130 -10.12 8.28 4.04
CA LEU A 130 -8.84 8.31 3.33
C LEU A 130 -8.78 7.27 2.21
N LEU A 131 -8.45 7.74 1.00
CA LEU A 131 -7.99 6.92 -0.10
C LEU A 131 -6.48 7.13 -0.29
N PHE A 132 -5.71 6.05 -0.33
CA PHE A 132 -4.29 6.13 -0.64
C PHE A 132 -3.90 5.19 -1.77
N ASN A 133 -3.01 5.64 -2.63
CA ASN A 133 -2.61 4.91 -3.83
C ASN A 133 -1.13 5.07 -4.18
N CYS A 134 -0.62 4.14 -4.96
CA CYS A 134 0.58 4.29 -5.77
C CYS A 134 0.29 3.82 -7.20
N SER A 135 1.27 3.48 -8.01
CA SER A 135 1.03 3.04 -9.38
C SER A 135 0.37 1.67 -9.46
N ALA A 136 0.91 0.66 -8.79
CA ALA A 136 0.33 -0.68 -8.76
C ALA A 136 -0.69 -0.89 -7.62
N GLY A 137 -0.69 -0.05 -6.59
CA GLY A 137 -1.53 -0.23 -5.40
C GLY A 137 -1.08 -1.39 -4.51
N LYS A 138 0.16 -1.91 -4.72
CA LYS A 138 0.64 -3.11 -4.02
C LYS A 138 1.78 -2.80 -3.04
N ASP A 139 2.88 -2.16 -3.47
CA ASP A 139 4.09 -2.02 -2.67
C ASP A 139 3.99 -0.87 -1.65
N ARG A 140 4.17 0.38 -2.06
CA ARG A 140 4.04 1.57 -1.20
C ARG A 140 2.69 1.62 -0.50
N THR A 141 1.64 1.40 -1.25
CA THR A 141 0.26 1.30 -0.76
C THR A 141 0.06 0.11 0.17
N GLY A 142 0.65 -1.04 -0.15
CA GLY A 142 0.55 -2.26 0.66
C GLY A 142 1.21 -2.11 2.01
N LEU A 143 2.40 -1.51 2.07
CA LEU A 143 3.08 -1.26 3.34
C LEU A 143 2.32 -0.24 4.19
N LEU A 144 1.81 0.86 3.60
CA LEU A 144 0.98 1.81 4.34
C LEU A 144 -0.30 1.14 4.88
N ALA A 145 -0.99 0.33 4.07
CA ALA A 145 -2.17 -0.41 4.52
C ALA A 145 -1.83 -1.34 5.70
N ALA A 146 -0.72 -2.08 5.61
CA ALA A 146 -0.26 -2.96 6.68
C ALA A 146 0.03 -2.20 7.98
N LEU A 147 0.70 -1.05 7.90
CA LEU A 147 0.97 -0.19 9.06
C LEU A 147 -0.32 0.37 9.67
N VAL A 148 -1.28 0.80 8.85
CA VAL A 148 -2.59 1.29 9.31
C VAL A 148 -3.37 0.17 10.01
N LEU A 149 -3.50 -1.01 9.40
CA LEU A 149 -4.20 -2.13 9.98
C LEU A 149 -3.54 -2.60 11.30
N THR A 150 -2.20 -2.62 11.35
CA THR A 150 -1.45 -2.91 12.59
C THR A 150 -1.73 -1.86 13.69
N ALA A 151 -1.73 -0.57 13.35
CA ALA A 151 -2.05 0.49 14.33
C ALA A 151 -3.49 0.37 14.87
N LEU A 152 -4.42 -0.14 14.06
CA LEU A 152 -5.80 -0.42 14.47
C LEU A 152 -5.92 -1.71 15.32
N GLY A 153 -4.90 -2.57 15.35
CA GLY A 153 -4.89 -3.82 16.14
C GLY A 153 -5.46 -5.02 15.37
N VAL A 154 -5.38 -4.99 14.05
CA VAL A 154 -5.68 -6.17 13.22
C VAL A 154 -4.55 -7.19 13.37
N ALA A 155 -4.89 -8.47 13.50
CA ALA A 155 -3.94 -9.54 13.69
C ALA A 155 -2.92 -9.64 12.54
N PRO A 156 -1.65 -9.98 12.81
CA PRO A 156 -0.58 -9.95 11.80
C PRO A 156 -0.81 -10.84 10.58
N ASP A 157 -1.42 -12.00 10.76
CA ASP A 157 -1.78 -12.92 9.69
C ASP A 157 -2.84 -12.32 8.76
N VAL A 158 -3.84 -11.65 9.31
CA VAL A 158 -4.88 -10.94 8.54
C VAL A 158 -4.29 -9.74 7.78
N VAL A 159 -3.31 -9.04 8.37
CA VAL A 159 -2.57 -7.97 7.68
C VAL A 159 -1.80 -8.51 6.47
N VAL A 160 -1.15 -9.67 6.62
CA VAL A 160 -0.45 -10.35 5.52
C VAL A 160 -1.42 -10.81 4.45
N ASP A 161 -2.59 -11.33 4.83
CA ASP A 161 -3.64 -11.76 3.90
C ASP A 161 -4.19 -10.58 3.08
N ASP A 162 -4.45 -9.41 3.71
CA ASP A 162 -4.83 -8.21 2.96
C ASP A 162 -3.74 -7.84 1.94
N TYR A 163 -2.49 -7.83 2.35
CA TYR A 163 -1.38 -7.53 1.46
C TYR A 163 -1.36 -8.48 0.26
N ALA A 164 -1.44 -9.78 0.50
CA ALA A 164 -1.40 -10.84 -0.52
C ALA A 164 -2.59 -10.78 -1.49
N MET A 165 -3.75 -10.25 -1.09
CA MET A 165 -4.92 -10.08 -1.98
C MET A 165 -4.61 -9.20 -3.20
N SER A 166 -3.61 -8.32 -3.14
CA SER A 166 -3.21 -7.48 -4.28
C SER A 166 -2.67 -8.30 -5.46
N GLN A 167 -2.30 -9.56 -5.25
CA GLN A 167 -1.88 -10.48 -6.30
C GLN A 167 -3.01 -10.85 -7.28
N ARG A 168 -4.28 -10.71 -6.86
CA ARG A 168 -5.45 -11.11 -7.65
C ARG A 168 -5.85 -10.08 -8.72
N VAL A 169 -5.22 -8.90 -8.73
CA VAL A 169 -5.76 -7.74 -9.43
C VAL A 169 -5.33 -7.54 -10.89
N PRO A 170 -4.19 -7.83 -11.45
CA PRO A 170 -4.03 -7.78 -12.91
C PRO A 170 -3.56 -9.09 -13.52
N SER A 171 -4.09 -9.42 -14.70
CA SER A 171 -3.45 -10.45 -15.51
C SER A 171 -2.05 -9.99 -15.90
N LEU A 172 -1.05 -10.86 -15.76
CA LEU A 172 0.32 -10.65 -16.26
C LEU A 172 0.35 -10.14 -17.70
N GLN A 173 -0.64 -10.53 -18.49
CA GLN A 173 -0.79 -10.12 -19.87
C GLN A 173 -1.09 -8.62 -20.03
N ARG A 174 -2.00 -8.04 -19.22
CA ARG A 174 -2.24 -6.58 -19.22
C ARG A 174 -1.00 -5.79 -18.79
N LEU A 175 -0.25 -6.34 -17.87
CA LEU A 175 0.96 -5.76 -17.38
C LEU A 175 2.06 -5.79 -18.45
N ARG A 176 2.26 -6.95 -19.12
CA ARG A 176 3.17 -7.07 -20.26
C ARG A 176 2.81 -6.07 -21.36
N THR A 177 1.55 -5.95 -21.72
CA THR A 177 1.10 -4.97 -22.73
C THR A 177 1.44 -3.54 -22.33
N ARG A 178 1.31 -3.17 -21.05
CA ARG A 178 1.72 -1.85 -20.55
C ARG A 178 3.24 -1.67 -20.53
N MET A 179 3.98 -2.70 -20.13
CA MET A 179 5.45 -2.70 -20.16
C MET A 179 5.97 -2.59 -21.59
N ASP A 180 5.41 -3.33 -22.53
CA ASP A 180 5.79 -3.30 -23.94
C ASP A 180 5.49 -1.93 -24.57
N ALA A 181 4.36 -1.31 -24.24
CA ALA A 181 4.03 0.05 -24.66
C ALA A 181 4.98 1.11 -24.07
N SER A 182 5.52 0.88 -22.87
CA SER A 182 6.52 1.76 -22.22
C SER A 182 7.95 1.47 -22.66
N ALA A 183 8.24 0.24 -23.09
CA ALA A 183 9.59 -0.24 -23.48
C ALA A 183 10.16 0.47 -24.70
N THR A 184 9.32 1.15 -25.51
CA THR A 184 9.77 1.98 -26.63
C THR A 184 10.51 3.25 -26.19
N GLN A 185 10.42 3.61 -24.90
CA GLN A 185 11.01 4.83 -24.35
C GLN A 185 12.00 4.61 -23.19
N ASP A 186 12.05 3.39 -22.61
CA ASP A 186 12.89 3.11 -21.46
C ASP A 186 13.60 1.73 -21.60
N LEU A 187 14.94 1.78 -21.69
CA LEU A 187 15.81 0.59 -21.80
C LEU A 187 15.65 -0.37 -20.61
N GLY A 188 15.31 0.14 -19.44
CA GLY A 188 15.09 -0.66 -18.25
C GLY A 188 13.82 -1.51 -18.31
N MET A 189 12.73 -0.94 -18.81
CA MET A 189 11.47 -1.66 -19.00
C MET A 189 11.59 -2.75 -20.07
N SER A 190 12.37 -2.48 -21.14
CA SER A 190 12.67 -3.48 -22.18
C SER A 190 13.46 -4.68 -21.62
N ALA A 191 14.37 -4.46 -20.67
CA ALA A 191 15.11 -5.55 -20.02
C ALA A 191 14.20 -6.41 -19.13
N LEU A 192 13.28 -5.78 -18.40
CA LEU A 192 12.31 -6.48 -17.55
C LEU A 192 11.35 -7.36 -18.35
N SER A 193 10.88 -6.89 -19.52
CA SER A 193 9.94 -7.66 -20.35
C SER A 193 10.53 -8.98 -20.87
N ARG A 194 11.88 -9.10 -20.91
CA ARG A 194 12.60 -10.31 -21.36
C ARG A 194 12.81 -11.35 -20.25
N LEU A 195 12.49 -11.02 -19.00
CA LEU A 195 12.64 -11.96 -17.90
C LEU A 195 11.70 -13.16 -18.05
N PRO A 196 12.11 -14.36 -17.58
CA PRO A 196 11.23 -15.51 -17.50
C PRO A 196 9.98 -15.22 -16.68
N GLU A 197 8.88 -15.85 -17.03
CA GLU A 197 7.58 -15.64 -16.36
C GLU A 197 7.63 -15.81 -14.84
N PRO A 198 8.33 -16.80 -14.25
CA PRO A 198 8.44 -16.90 -12.80
C PRO A 198 9.09 -15.67 -12.14
N ALA A 199 10.13 -15.10 -12.75
CA ALA A 199 10.77 -13.89 -12.26
C ALA A 199 9.83 -12.67 -12.38
N LEU A 200 9.11 -12.54 -13.50
CA LEU A 200 8.10 -11.49 -13.67
C LEU A 200 6.98 -11.61 -12.63
N ARG A 201 6.51 -12.85 -12.36
CA ARG A 201 5.53 -13.09 -11.29
C ARG A 201 6.02 -12.65 -9.93
N ALA A 202 7.29 -12.94 -9.60
CA ALA A 202 7.91 -12.50 -8.35
C ALA A 202 7.97 -10.96 -8.28
N LEU A 203 8.48 -10.27 -9.31
CA LEU A 203 8.58 -8.81 -9.34
C LEU A 203 7.21 -8.12 -9.24
N MET A 204 6.22 -8.68 -9.88
CA MET A 204 4.91 -8.06 -10.03
C MET A 204 3.89 -8.55 -9.01
N GLY A 205 4.20 -9.61 -8.30
CA GLY A 205 3.37 -10.20 -7.25
C GLY A 205 3.46 -9.48 -5.91
N THR A 206 2.71 -10.00 -4.94
CA THR A 206 2.75 -9.64 -3.53
C THR A 206 3.07 -10.87 -2.71
N ASP A 207 4.33 -11.26 -2.72
CA ASP A 207 4.78 -12.36 -1.86
C ASP A 207 4.81 -11.88 -0.39
N PRO A 208 4.23 -12.64 0.56
CA PRO A 208 4.28 -12.32 1.98
C PRO A 208 5.67 -12.01 2.52
N MET A 209 6.71 -12.62 1.95
CA MET A 209 8.10 -12.37 2.35
C MET A 209 8.53 -10.91 2.15
N TYR A 210 7.92 -10.17 1.22
CA TYR A 210 8.26 -8.76 1.00
C TYR A 210 7.79 -7.90 2.16
N LEU A 211 6.54 -8.08 2.58
CA LEU A 211 6.01 -7.38 3.74
C LEU A 211 6.76 -7.78 5.01
N SER A 212 7.07 -9.08 5.18
CA SER A 212 7.90 -9.56 6.29
C SER A 212 9.26 -8.88 6.30
N ALA A 213 9.94 -8.77 5.14
CA ALA A 213 11.23 -8.11 5.04
C ALA A 213 11.19 -6.63 5.48
N ALA A 214 10.11 -5.89 5.15
CA ALA A 214 9.91 -4.53 5.64
C ALA A 214 9.69 -4.49 7.16
N PHE A 215 8.87 -5.38 7.69
CA PHE A 215 8.57 -5.45 9.13
C PHE A 215 9.78 -5.91 9.95
N ASP A 216 10.59 -6.83 9.42
CA ASP A 216 11.82 -7.27 10.08
C ASP A 216 12.86 -6.14 10.11
N GLN A 217 12.95 -5.35 9.03
CA GLN A 217 13.80 -4.15 9.02
C GLN A 217 13.33 -3.12 10.04
N ILE A 218 12.02 -2.87 10.14
CA ILE A 218 11.46 -1.98 11.17
C ILE A 218 11.82 -2.47 12.58
N ARG A 219 11.72 -3.79 12.84
CA ARG A 219 12.10 -4.34 14.13
C ARG A 219 13.59 -4.22 14.41
N ALA A 220 14.42 -4.43 13.40
CA ALA A 220 15.87 -4.28 13.52
C ALA A 220 16.27 -2.84 13.85
N ASP A 221 15.66 -1.84 13.21
CA ASP A 221 16.03 -0.44 13.33
C ASP A 221 15.39 0.24 14.56
N HIS A 222 14.18 -0.20 14.97
CA HIS A 222 13.36 0.48 15.99
C HIS A 222 12.94 -0.42 17.15
N GLY A 223 13.27 -1.71 17.12
CA GLY A 223 12.90 -2.68 18.16
C GLY A 223 11.49 -3.27 17.98
N SER A 224 10.52 -2.49 17.52
CA SER A 224 9.14 -2.94 17.29
C SER A 224 8.42 -2.10 16.25
N ILE A 225 7.30 -2.61 15.71
CA ILE A 225 6.41 -1.83 14.83
C ILE A 225 5.80 -0.65 15.58
N ASP A 226 5.44 -0.85 16.85
CA ASP A 226 4.88 0.21 17.70
C ASP A 226 5.87 1.35 17.92
N ALA A 227 7.15 1.04 18.15
CA ALA A 227 8.20 2.05 18.28
C ALA A 227 8.42 2.82 16.97
N TYR A 228 8.38 2.15 15.81
CA TYR A 228 8.44 2.79 14.51
C TYR A 228 7.23 3.72 14.29
N LEU A 229 6.01 3.26 14.57
CA LEU A 229 4.79 4.07 14.47
C LEU A 229 4.93 5.34 15.33
N GLU A 230 5.45 5.23 16.54
CA GLU A 230 5.64 6.36 17.45
C GLU A 230 6.77 7.30 16.99
N GLN A 231 7.97 6.75 16.80
CA GLN A 231 9.18 7.55 16.55
C GLN A 231 9.22 8.14 15.14
N GLN A 232 8.85 7.35 14.14
CA GLN A 232 8.94 7.76 12.74
C GLN A 232 7.64 8.36 12.21
N LEU A 233 6.48 7.80 12.60
CA LEU A 233 5.20 8.24 12.07
C LEU A 233 4.41 9.16 13.00
N GLY A 234 4.91 9.39 14.22
CA GLY A 234 4.24 10.27 15.20
C GLY A 234 2.90 9.70 15.68
N VAL A 235 2.81 8.36 15.80
CA VAL A 235 1.60 7.63 16.20
C VAL A 235 1.88 6.88 17.49
N GLY A 236 1.88 7.60 18.60
CA GLY A 236 2.06 7.04 19.94
C GLY A 236 0.84 6.26 20.43
N ALA A 237 0.90 5.76 21.66
CA ALA A 237 -0.19 4.97 22.25
C ALA A 237 -1.54 5.72 22.27
N ALA A 238 -1.52 7.02 22.60
CA ALA A 238 -2.72 7.87 22.60
C ALA A 238 -3.30 8.05 21.18
N ASP A 239 -2.43 8.22 20.17
CA ASP A 239 -2.88 8.32 18.78
C ASP A 239 -3.48 7.01 18.29
N ARG A 240 -2.87 5.85 18.62
CA ARG A 240 -3.43 4.55 18.28
C ARG A 240 -4.80 4.34 18.93
N ALA A 241 -4.97 4.73 20.19
CA ALA A 241 -6.27 4.68 20.85
C ALA A 241 -7.30 5.57 20.14
N ARG A 242 -6.90 6.80 19.74
CA ARG A 242 -7.75 7.71 18.96
C ARG A 242 -8.12 7.12 17.60
N LEU A 243 -7.16 6.56 16.86
CA LEU A 243 -7.41 5.91 15.57
C LEU A 243 -8.40 4.76 15.72
N ARG A 244 -8.24 3.92 16.75
CA ARG A 244 -9.19 2.84 17.05
C ARG A 244 -10.59 3.36 17.37
N ALA A 245 -10.73 4.47 18.07
CA ALA A 245 -12.03 5.12 18.31
C ALA A 245 -12.68 5.64 17.03
N LEU A 246 -11.90 6.18 16.09
CA LEU A 246 -12.38 6.75 14.83
C LEU A 246 -12.74 5.70 13.79
N TYR A 247 -11.93 4.64 13.69
CA TYR A 247 -11.97 3.68 12.57
C TYR A 247 -12.43 2.28 12.93
N LEU A 248 -12.69 1.96 14.20
CA LEU A 248 -13.27 0.68 14.58
C LEU A 248 -14.74 0.82 14.96
N GLU A 249 -15.52 -0.19 14.59
CA GLU A 249 -16.88 -0.33 15.08
C GLU A 249 -16.85 -0.85 16.53
N PRO A 250 -17.88 -0.53 17.34
CA PRO A 250 -18.01 -1.11 18.67
C PRO A 250 -17.97 -2.65 18.59
N ALA A 251 -17.38 -3.29 19.57
CA ALA A 251 -17.52 -4.73 19.71
C ALA A 251 -19.01 -5.10 19.78
N PRO A 252 -19.46 -6.18 19.11
CA PRO A 252 -20.83 -6.63 19.27
C PRO A 252 -21.10 -6.82 20.78
N ALA A 253 -22.21 -6.26 21.26
CA ALA A 253 -22.60 -6.45 22.64
C ALA A 253 -22.59 -7.96 22.93
N SER A 254 -21.83 -8.37 23.96
CA SER A 254 -21.85 -9.76 24.41
C SER A 254 -23.31 -10.14 24.63
N ALA A 255 -23.80 -11.13 23.87
CA ALA A 255 -25.12 -11.70 24.13
C ALA A 255 -25.13 -12.10 25.59
N GLY A 256 -25.79 -11.33 26.41
CA GLY A 256 -25.92 -11.59 27.82
C GLY A 256 -26.42 -13.01 27.97
N THR A 257 -25.66 -13.83 28.63
CA THR A 257 -26.10 -15.14 29.09
C THR A 257 -27.36 -14.88 29.93
N ALA A 258 -28.54 -15.03 29.31
CA ALA A 258 -29.78 -15.10 30.04
C ALA A 258 -29.65 -16.39 30.90
N ALA A 259 -29.25 -16.20 32.15
CA ALA A 259 -29.35 -17.24 33.15
C ALA A 259 -30.87 -17.59 33.28
N ARG A 260 -31.19 -18.80 32.89
CA ARG A 260 -32.46 -19.45 33.28
C ARG A 260 -32.27 -20.13 34.64
#